data_fc933c33a3fe45b7386c1388bd5e2f0f
#
_entry.id   fc933c33a3fe45b7386c1388bd5e2f0f
#
_cell.length_a   1.000
_cell.length_b   1.000
_cell.length_c   1.000
_cell.angle_alpha   90.00
_cell.angle_beta   90.00
_cell.angle_gamma   90.00
#
_symmetry.space_group_name_H-M   'P 1'
#
loop_
_entity.id
_entity.type
_entity.pdbx_description
1 polymer ?
#
loop_
_entity_poly.entity_id
_entity_poly.type
_entity_poly.pdbx_seq_one_letter_code
_entity_poly.pdbx_strand_id
1 'polypeptide(L)'
;QRQMCIETVIREAYHLLGLQSYFTSGETETRAWTIPVGAKAPQAAGVIHSDFERGFIKAETASFEDYVALGGEKGCRDAGKLRQEGKDYVVQDGDVMHFKFNV
;
A
#
# COMPACT_ATOMS: atom_id res chain seq x y z
N GLN A 1 -12.28 -21.65 -22.38
CA GLN A 1 -12.46 -21.06 -21.71
C GLN A 1 -11.83 -20.40 -20.94
N ARG A 2 -11.89 -19.93 -20.65
CA ARG A 2 -11.37 -19.52 -19.82
C ARG A 2 -11.94 -19.18 -18.69
N GLN A 3 -11.50 -19.32 -17.81
CA GLN A 3 -12.16 -19.04 -16.65
C GLN A 3 -11.49 -17.86 -16.00
N MET A 4 -12.28 -16.89 -15.57
CA MET A 4 -11.76 -15.69 -14.93
C MET A 4 -11.54 -15.99 -13.47
N CYS A 5 -10.35 -15.65 -12.93
CA CYS A 5 -10.08 -15.89 -11.54
C CYS A 5 -10.82 -14.85 -10.67
N ILE A 6 -11.17 -15.26 -9.46
CA ILE A 6 -11.91 -14.41 -8.53
C ILE A 6 -11.16 -13.12 -8.23
N GLU A 7 -9.85 -13.19 -8.11
CA GLU A 7 -9.03 -12.01 -7.86
C GLU A 7 -9.15 -10.97 -8.96
N THR A 8 -9.20 -11.42 -10.22
CA THR A 8 -9.37 -10.51 -11.35
C THR A 8 -10.73 -9.85 -11.32
N VAL A 9 -11.78 -10.61 -11.00
CA VAL A 9 -13.14 -10.06 -10.91
C VAL A 9 -13.22 -9.00 -9.81
N ILE A 10 -12.64 -9.27 -8.65
CA ILE A 10 -12.64 -8.33 -7.54
C ILE A 10 -11.88 -7.06 -7.89
N ARG A 11 -10.74 -7.20 -8.53
CA ARG A 11 -9.94 -6.05 -8.94
C ARG A 11 -10.69 -5.15 -9.91
N GLU A 12 -11.36 -5.74 -10.90
CA GLU A 12 -12.12 -4.97 -11.86
C GLU A 12 -13.33 -4.30 -11.22
N ALA A 13 -13.98 -4.97 -10.28
CA ALA A 13 -15.09 -4.36 -9.54
C ALA A 13 -14.61 -3.16 -8.73
N TYR A 14 -13.45 -3.26 -8.09
CA TYR A 14 -12.87 -2.13 -7.36
C TYR A 14 -12.55 -0.96 -8.29
N HIS A 15 -12.02 -1.23 -9.46
CA HIS A 15 -11.73 -0.19 -10.44
C HIS A 15 -12.99 0.56 -10.86
N LEU A 16 -14.08 -0.18 -11.10
CA LEU A 16 -15.34 0.44 -11.47
C LEU A 16 -15.92 1.32 -10.36
N LEU A 17 -15.61 0.99 -9.12
CA LEU A 17 -16.05 1.78 -7.97
C LEU A 17 -15.06 2.88 -7.61
N GLY A 18 -13.95 2.99 -8.34
CA GLY A 18 -12.91 3.96 -8.02
C GLY A 18 -12.10 3.61 -6.80
N LEU A 19 -11.96 2.32 -6.52
CA LEU A 19 -11.23 1.83 -5.34
C LEU A 19 -9.99 1.06 -5.76
N GLN A 20 -9.03 1.02 -4.85
CA GLN A 20 -7.81 0.23 -5.02
C GLN A 20 -7.35 -0.26 -3.65
N SER A 21 -6.36 -1.14 -3.66
CA SER A 21 -5.83 -1.70 -2.42
C SER A 21 -4.35 -1.42 -2.28
N TYR A 22 -3.92 -1.25 -1.04
CA TYR A 22 -2.50 -1.26 -0.70
C TYR A 22 -2.30 -2.21 0.46
N PHE A 23 -1.05 -2.54 0.76
CA PHE A 23 -0.74 -3.54 1.78
C PHE A 23 0.13 -2.95 2.87
N THR A 24 -0.09 -3.42 4.10
CA THR A 24 0.84 -3.19 5.19
C THR A 24 1.36 -4.54 5.64
N SER A 25 2.64 -4.60 5.97
CA SER A 25 3.27 -5.83 6.41
C SER A 25 3.90 -5.63 7.77
N GLY A 26 3.46 -6.40 8.74
CA GLY A 26 4.05 -6.42 10.08
C GLY A 26 4.76 -7.73 10.34
N GLU A 27 5.29 -7.88 11.54
CA GLU A 27 6.00 -9.09 11.91
C GLU A 27 5.09 -10.32 11.92
N THR A 28 3.82 -10.13 12.28
CA THR A 28 2.89 -11.22 12.46
C THR A 28 1.88 -11.38 11.35
N GLU A 29 1.64 -10.32 10.57
CA GLU A 29 0.65 -10.42 9.50
C GLU A 29 0.87 -9.37 8.42
N THR A 30 0.33 -9.68 7.25
CA THR A 30 0.24 -8.75 6.13
C THR A 30 -1.24 -8.50 5.88
N ARG A 31 -1.65 -7.24 5.75
CA ARG A 31 -3.06 -6.89 5.54
C ARG A 31 -3.22 -6.03 4.31
N ALA A 32 -4.36 -6.23 3.65
CA ALA A 32 -4.77 -5.39 2.54
C ALA A 32 -5.77 -4.35 3.04
N TRP A 33 -5.65 -3.13 2.52
CA TRP A 33 -6.54 -2.03 2.88
C TRP A 33 -7.12 -1.44 1.60
N THR A 34 -8.38 -1.08 1.63
CA THR A 34 -9.07 -0.52 0.47
C THR A 34 -9.13 1.00 0.60
N ILE A 35 -8.76 1.70 -0.46
CA ILE A 35 -8.76 3.17 -0.49
C ILE A 35 -9.30 3.64 -1.84
N PRO A 36 -9.80 4.90 -1.92
CA PRO A 36 -10.17 5.47 -3.21
C PRO A 36 -8.95 5.67 -4.10
N VAL A 37 -9.13 5.49 -5.41
CA VAL A 37 -8.09 5.81 -6.38
C VAL A 37 -7.80 7.31 -6.28
N GLY A 38 -6.51 7.65 -6.24
CA GLY A 38 -6.10 9.04 -6.08
C GLY A 38 -5.84 9.46 -4.65
N ALA A 39 -6.08 8.57 -3.67
CA ALA A 39 -5.81 8.88 -2.28
C ALA A 39 -4.30 9.07 -2.06
N LYS A 40 -3.96 10.06 -1.25
CA LYS A 40 -2.57 10.34 -0.89
C LYS A 40 -2.17 9.53 0.33
N ALA A 41 -0.88 9.43 0.57
CA ALA A 41 -0.35 8.60 1.66
C ALA A 41 -0.98 8.89 3.03
N PRO A 42 -1.16 10.15 3.45
CA PRO A 42 -1.82 10.40 4.74
C PRO A 42 -3.26 9.88 4.79
N GLN A 43 -4.01 10.03 3.70
CA GLN A 43 -5.37 9.53 3.63
C GLN A 43 -5.40 8.00 3.71
N ALA A 44 -4.44 7.35 3.07
CA ALA A 44 -4.32 5.89 3.15
C ALA A 44 -4.01 5.45 4.58
N ALA A 45 -3.11 6.15 5.27
CA ALA A 45 -2.80 5.86 6.66
C ALA A 45 -4.01 6.05 7.56
N GLY A 46 -4.86 7.02 7.24
CA GLY A 46 -6.06 7.31 8.00
C GLY A 46 -7.09 6.19 7.98
N VAL A 47 -7.06 5.34 6.97
CA VAL A 47 -7.94 4.17 6.91
C VAL A 47 -7.60 3.19 8.03
N ILE A 48 -6.34 3.13 8.43
CA ILE A 48 -5.91 2.26 9.53
C ILE A 48 -6.29 2.88 10.87
N HIS A 49 -5.94 4.15 11.05
CA HIS A 49 -6.23 4.88 12.29
C HIS A 49 -6.07 6.37 12.03
N SER A 50 -6.98 7.18 12.61
CA SER A 50 -6.95 8.63 12.41
C SER A 50 -5.65 9.27 12.89
N ASP A 51 -5.01 8.71 13.93
CA ASP A 51 -3.75 9.22 14.44
C ASP A 51 -2.63 9.09 13.40
N PHE A 52 -2.68 8.07 12.57
CA PHE A 52 -1.68 7.85 11.53
C PHE A 52 -1.77 8.94 10.47
N GLU A 53 -2.97 9.39 10.15
CA GLU A 53 -3.16 10.50 9.22
C GLU A 53 -2.70 11.80 9.83
N ARG A 54 -3.15 12.08 11.05
CA ARG A 54 -2.85 13.34 11.74
C ARG A 54 -1.37 13.52 12.01
N GLY A 55 -0.70 12.45 12.44
CA GLY A 55 0.71 12.49 12.77
C GLY A 55 1.65 12.02 11.67
N PHE A 56 1.15 11.91 10.45
CA PHE A 56 1.92 11.35 9.34
C PHE A 56 3.23 12.10 9.13
N ILE A 57 4.32 11.34 8.98
CA ILE A 57 5.64 11.89 8.67
C ILE A 57 6.04 11.49 7.26
N LYS A 58 6.07 10.19 6.99
CA LYS A 58 6.45 9.64 5.69
C LYS A 58 5.97 8.21 5.58
N ALA A 59 6.03 7.66 4.38
CA ALA A 59 5.74 6.26 4.15
C ALA A 59 6.91 5.62 3.43
N GLU A 60 7.38 4.50 3.94
CA GLU A 60 8.36 3.67 3.25
C GLU A 60 7.58 2.73 2.34
N THR A 61 7.77 2.86 1.04
CA THR A 61 6.90 2.25 0.04
C THR A 61 7.70 1.41 -0.96
N ALA A 62 7.22 0.23 -1.25
CA ALA A 62 7.76 -0.61 -2.32
C ALA A 62 6.60 -1.15 -3.14
N SER A 63 6.83 -1.43 -4.42
CA SER A 63 5.80 -2.09 -5.21
C SER A 63 5.64 -3.53 -4.72
N PHE A 64 4.47 -4.10 -4.92
CA PHE A 64 4.22 -5.48 -4.52
C PHE A 64 5.21 -6.42 -5.21
N GLU A 65 5.47 -6.19 -6.49
CA GLU A 65 6.38 -7.04 -7.25
C GLU A 65 7.79 -7.02 -6.66
N ASP A 66 8.30 -5.84 -6.33
CA ASP A 66 9.62 -5.73 -5.72
C ASP A 66 9.64 -6.36 -4.34
N TYR A 67 8.57 -6.17 -3.57
CA TYR A 67 8.48 -6.71 -2.22
C TYR A 67 8.58 -8.23 -2.25
N VAL A 68 7.84 -8.87 -3.16
CA VAL A 68 7.86 -10.33 -3.29
C VAL A 68 9.22 -10.81 -3.82
N ALA A 69 9.73 -10.15 -4.86
CA ALA A 69 10.96 -10.58 -5.52
C ALA A 69 12.18 -10.46 -4.61
N LEU A 70 12.20 -9.48 -3.73
CA LEU A 70 13.36 -9.19 -2.89
C LEU A 70 13.22 -9.70 -1.46
N GLY A 71 12.13 -10.40 -1.17
CA GLY A 71 11.97 -11.08 0.12
C GLY A 71 11.53 -10.20 1.27
N GLY A 72 10.87 -9.07 0.99
CA GLY A 72 10.28 -8.23 2.02
C GLY A 72 10.92 -6.86 2.13
N GLU A 73 10.60 -6.16 3.22
CA GLU A 73 11.04 -4.78 3.41
C GLU A 73 12.56 -4.66 3.44
N LYS A 74 13.23 -5.55 4.16
CA LYS A 74 14.68 -5.50 4.26
C LYS A 74 15.35 -5.71 2.91
N GLY A 75 14.87 -6.68 2.13
CA GLY A 75 15.41 -6.93 0.80
C GLY A 75 15.22 -5.73 -0.12
N CYS A 76 14.05 -5.09 -0.05
CA CYS A 76 13.79 -3.89 -0.83
C CYS A 76 14.72 -2.74 -0.41
N ARG A 77 14.93 -2.58 0.89
CA ARG A 77 15.83 -1.54 1.40
C ARG A 77 17.25 -1.77 0.91
N ASP A 78 17.74 -2.99 1.01
CA ASP A 78 19.10 -3.32 0.61
C ASP A 78 19.33 -3.15 -0.89
N ALA A 79 18.29 -3.39 -1.69
CA ALA A 79 18.36 -3.27 -3.14
C ALA A 79 18.06 -1.86 -3.64
N GLY A 80 17.73 -0.92 -2.74
CA GLY A 80 17.40 0.45 -3.12
C GLY A 80 16.02 0.60 -3.74
N LYS A 81 15.13 -0.35 -3.48
CA LYS A 81 13.76 -0.32 -4.02
C LYS A 81 12.73 0.20 -3.03
N LEU A 82 13.13 0.45 -1.79
CA LEU A 82 12.24 1.01 -0.78
C LEU A 82 12.29 2.53 -0.88
N ARG A 83 11.17 3.14 -1.25
CA ARG A 83 11.11 4.58 -1.46
C ARG A 83 10.60 5.28 -0.21
N GLN A 84 11.09 6.50 0.03
CA GLN A 84 10.63 7.35 1.11
C GLN A 84 9.67 8.36 0.51
N GLU A 85 8.36 8.21 0.78
CA GLU A 85 7.35 9.05 0.17
C GLU A 85 6.71 9.98 1.21
N GLY A 86 6.45 11.20 0.79
CA GLY A 86 5.88 12.22 1.66
C GLY A 86 4.37 12.36 1.52
N LYS A 87 3.85 13.47 2.04
CA LYS A 87 2.41 13.71 2.13
C LYS A 87 1.72 13.83 0.78
N ASP A 88 2.44 14.17 -0.26
CA ASP A 88 1.84 14.38 -1.58
C ASP A 88 1.87 13.14 -2.46
N TYR A 89 2.43 12.06 -1.96
CA TYR A 89 2.50 10.83 -2.73
C TYR A 89 1.10 10.24 -2.95
N VAL A 90 0.79 9.98 -4.22
CA VAL A 90 -0.47 9.32 -4.58
C VAL A 90 -0.24 7.82 -4.57
N VAL A 91 -0.95 7.11 -3.71
CA VAL A 91 -0.77 5.67 -3.52
C VAL A 91 -1.17 4.93 -4.80
N GLN A 92 -0.34 3.97 -5.19
CA GLN A 92 -0.60 3.13 -6.37
C GLN A 92 -1.16 1.78 -5.92
N ASP A 93 -1.98 1.19 -6.77
CA ASP A 93 -2.56 -0.11 -6.48
C ASP A 93 -1.45 -1.15 -6.26
N GLY A 94 -1.56 -1.87 -5.17
CA GLY A 94 -0.58 -2.91 -4.84
C GLY A 94 0.65 -2.43 -4.09
N ASP A 95 0.75 -1.14 -3.76
CA ASP A 95 1.88 -0.66 -2.95
C ASP A 95 1.92 -1.36 -1.60
N VAL A 96 3.13 -1.69 -1.14
CA VAL A 96 3.36 -2.17 0.22
C VAL A 96 3.96 -1.01 0.99
N MET A 97 3.29 -0.57 2.05
CA MET A 97 3.63 0.66 2.74
C MET A 97 3.88 0.44 4.23
N HIS A 98 4.85 1.17 4.76
CA HIS A 98 5.13 1.20 6.19
C HIS A 98 5.11 2.68 6.61
N PHE A 99 4.10 3.07 7.35
CA PHE A 99 3.90 4.46 7.73
C PHE A 99 4.73 4.83 8.95
N LYS A 100 5.40 5.96 8.86
CA LYS A 100 6.06 6.59 10.01
C LYS A 100 5.19 7.75 10.46
N PHE A 101 4.86 7.80 11.74
CA PHE A 101 4.00 8.85 12.26
C PHE A 101 4.45 9.23 13.68
N ASN A 102 4.02 10.39 14.10
CA ASN A 102 4.30 10.88 15.45
C ASN A 102 3.06 11.61 15.94
N VAL A 103 2.49 11.11 17.04
CA VAL A 103 1.24 11.65 17.60
C VAL A 103 1.45 12.06 19.04
#